data_6e13c033497249e15bb1c2e90a1951e4
#
_entry.id   6e13c033497249e15bb1c2e90a1951e4
#
_cell.length_a   1.000
_cell.length_b   1.000
_cell.length_c   1.000
_cell.angle_alpha   90.00
_cell.angle_beta   90.00
_cell.angle_gamma   90.00
#
_symmetry.space_group_name_H-M   'P 1'
#
loop_
_entity.id
_entity.type
_entity.pdbx_description
1 polymer ?
#
loop_
_entity_poly.entity_id
_entity_poly.type
_entity_poly.pdbx_seq_one_letter_code
_entity_poly.pdbx_strand_id
1 'polypeptide(L)'
;MSTGWLIGSAVIAVIVTPLIGGLLRGIDRKLTAHMQGRIGPPIIQPFYDVIKLFGKKPMVAGGAQMAFAYAYIALIITAVVFFALRQDLLVVLFILFFGSLCLPIGALSVKSPYSQFGGHRELLQFLAYEPILLLAVIPIALKAGGFPIANIFKYGQPLLPHLWITFIALLIALAIVMRKSPFDISGSEHAHQELVRGVVTEFSGPYLALIELGHWYEMVLLLSILGLFWVTGSLWWLSIIIALGSWFIMLIVDNINARLTWSWMLKFAWGAGISLVALNILLINLGLM
;
A
#
# COMPACT_ATOMS: atom_id res chain seq x y z
N MET A 1 -25.79 -2.46 12.59
CA MET A 1 -25.75 -3.13 11.26
C MET A 1 -25.91 -4.61 11.49
N SER A 2 -26.71 -5.32 10.69
CA SER A 2 -26.85 -6.78 10.82
C SER A 2 -25.54 -7.48 10.43
N THR A 3 -25.23 -8.58 11.11
CA THR A 3 -24.04 -9.42 10.83
C THR A 3 -23.98 -9.87 9.37
N GLY A 4 -25.12 -10.13 8.75
CA GLY A 4 -25.21 -10.49 7.33
C GLY A 4 -24.72 -9.38 6.38
N TRP A 5 -24.97 -8.13 6.70
CA TRP A 5 -24.51 -7.00 5.91
C TRP A 5 -22.97 -6.82 5.98
N LEU A 6 -22.38 -7.05 7.15
CA LEU A 6 -20.94 -7.02 7.33
C LEU A 6 -20.23 -8.14 6.55
N ILE A 7 -20.77 -9.35 6.61
CA ILE A 7 -20.22 -10.49 5.83
C ILE A 7 -20.34 -10.20 4.32
N GLY A 8 -21.50 -9.70 3.88
CA GLY A 8 -21.70 -9.30 2.48
C GLY A 8 -20.69 -8.24 2.03
N SER A 9 -20.43 -7.22 2.86
CA SER A 9 -19.45 -6.18 2.55
C SER A 9 -18.03 -6.72 2.45
N ALA A 10 -17.65 -7.68 3.28
CA ALA A 10 -16.33 -8.33 3.21
C ALA A 10 -16.16 -9.13 1.93
N VAL A 11 -17.17 -9.92 1.52
CA VAL A 11 -17.13 -10.67 0.26
C VAL A 11 -17.04 -9.72 -0.94
N ILE A 12 -17.84 -8.66 -0.95
CA ILE A 12 -17.79 -7.64 -2.00
C ILE A 12 -16.40 -6.99 -2.04
N ALA A 13 -15.83 -6.64 -0.88
CA ALA A 13 -14.50 -6.03 -0.80
C ALA A 13 -13.43 -6.94 -1.42
N VAL A 14 -13.44 -8.24 -1.12
CA VAL A 14 -12.46 -9.19 -1.68
C VAL A 14 -12.55 -9.26 -3.22
N ILE A 15 -13.76 -9.17 -3.80
CA ILE A 15 -13.93 -9.25 -5.26
C ILE A 15 -13.63 -7.91 -5.93
N VAL A 16 -14.07 -6.80 -5.36
CA VAL A 16 -13.99 -5.46 -5.98
C VAL A 16 -12.60 -4.85 -5.85
N THR A 17 -11.90 -5.10 -4.74
CA THR A 17 -10.56 -4.54 -4.50
C THR A 17 -9.56 -4.81 -5.63
N PRO A 18 -9.35 -6.07 -6.10
CA PRO A 18 -8.39 -6.31 -7.17
C PRO A 18 -8.85 -5.72 -8.51
N LEU A 19 -10.15 -5.59 -8.76
CA LEU A 19 -10.66 -4.94 -9.96
C LEU A 19 -10.31 -3.44 -9.95
N ILE A 20 -10.55 -2.75 -8.83
CA ILE A 20 -10.16 -1.35 -8.67
C ILE A 20 -8.64 -1.21 -8.77
N GLY A 21 -7.88 -2.06 -8.07
CA GLY A 21 -6.42 -2.02 -8.08
C GLY A 21 -5.82 -2.20 -9.48
N GLY A 22 -6.31 -3.18 -10.24
CA GLY A 22 -5.90 -3.40 -11.62
C GLY A 22 -6.23 -2.22 -12.55
N LEU A 23 -7.41 -1.61 -12.39
CA LEU A 23 -7.79 -0.40 -13.14
C LEU A 23 -6.89 0.79 -12.79
N LEU A 24 -6.66 1.05 -11.49
CA LEU A 24 -5.76 2.13 -11.06
C LEU A 24 -4.34 1.92 -11.60
N ARG A 25 -3.82 0.69 -11.58
CA ARG A 25 -2.51 0.36 -12.16
C ARG A 25 -2.47 0.58 -13.67
N GLY A 26 -3.55 0.27 -14.39
CA GLY A 26 -3.67 0.52 -15.82
C GLY A 26 -3.74 2.01 -16.17
N ILE A 27 -4.52 2.78 -15.40
CA ILE A 27 -4.62 4.24 -15.54
C ILE A 27 -3.27 4.89 -15.24
N ASP A 28 -2.58 4.44 -14.18
CA ASP A 28 -1.25 4.90 -13.79
C ASP A 28 -0.25 4.77 -14.97
N ARG A 29 -0.11 3.57 -15.54
CA ARG A 29 0.76 3.34 -16.71
C ARG A 29 0.41 4.23 -17.90
N LYS A 30 -0.88 4.45 -18.16
CA LYS A 30 -1.35 5.29 -19.27
C LYS A 30 -1.07 6.77 -19.01
N LEU A 31 -1.38 7.28 -17.82
CA LEU A 31 -1.14 8.69 -17.47
C LEU A 31 0.35 9.01 -17.43
N THR A 32 1.17 8.15 -16.81
CA THR A 32 2.63 8.30 -16.80
C THR A 32 3.19 8.36 -18.24
N ALA A 33 2.72 7.48 -19.14
CA ALA A 33 3.16 7.52 -20.54
C ALA A 33 2.79 8.85 -21.22
N HIS A 34 1.58 9.38 -20.99
CA HIS A 34 1.17 10.68 -21.55
C HIS A 34 2.00 11.84 -20.97
N MET A 35 2.27 11.84 -19.65
CA MET A 35 3.14 12.85 -19.03
C MET A 35 4.56 12.83 -19.59
N GLN A 36 5.02 11.68 -20.06
CA GLN A 36 6.32 11.49 -20.69
C GLN A 36 6.29 11.64 -22.23
N GLY A 37 5.19 12.11 -22.83
CA GLY A 37 5.04 12.28 -24.27
C GLY A 37 4.99 10.97 -25.08
N ARG A 38 4.60 9.84 -24.42
CA ARG A 38 4.52 8.51 -25.06
C ARG A 38 3.08 8.00 -25.13
N ILE A 39 2.81 7.10 -26.09
CA ILE A 39 1.54 6.38 -26.17
C ILE A 39 1.58 5.22 -25.19
N GLY A 40 0.79 5.30 -24.12
CA GLY A 40 0.72 4.26 -23.09
C GLY A 40 -0.06 3.01 -23.54
N PRO A 41 0.09 1.89 -22.78
CA PRO A 41 -0.67 0.68 -23.02
C PRO A 41 -2.18 0.90 -22.72
N PRO A 42 -3.06 -0.02 -23.17
CA PRO A 42 -4.47 0.01 -22.80
C PRO A 42 -4.65 -0.15 -21.29
N ILE A 43 -5.68 0.49 -20.73
CA ILE A 43 -5.95 0.49 -19.27
C ILE A 43 -6.13 -0.94 -18.72
N ILE A 44 -6.65 -1.86 -19.52
CA ILE A 44 -6.95 -3.25 -19.15
C ILE A 44 -5.67 -4.13 -19.19
N GLN A 45 -4.55 -3.62 -19.67
CA GLN A 45 -3.31 -4.38 -19.82
C GLN A 45 -2.86 -5.14 -18.55
N PRO A 46 -2.95 -4.58 -17.32
CA PRO A 46 -2.55 -5.30 -16.11
C PRO A 46 -3.33 -6.61 -15.90
N PHE A 47 -4.60 -6.65 -16.27
CA PHE A 47 -5.41 -7.87 -16.17
C PHE A 47 -4.92 -8.95 -17.15
N TYR A 48 -4.61 -8.57 -18.38
CA TYR A 48 -4.02 -9.50 -19.34
C TYR A 48 -2.66 -10.02 -18.88
N ASP A 49 -1.83 -9.16 -18.27
CA ASP A 49 -0.53 -9.55 -17.71
C ASP A 49 -0.70 -10.61 -16.62
N VAL A 50 -1.65 -10.43 -15.69
CA VAL A 50 -1.94 -11.40 -14.63
C VAL A 50 -2.50 -12.71 -15.19
N ILE A 51 -3.46 -12.66 -16.12
CA ILE A 51 -4.03 -13.87 -16.76
C ILE A 51 -2.92 -14.65 -17.49
N LYS A 52 -2.04 -13.94 -18.22
CA LYS A 52 -0.89 -14.54 -18.90
C LYS A 52 0.07 -15.23 -17.93
N LEU A 53 0.31 -14.61 -16.75
CA LEU A 53 1.15 -15.19 -15.72
C LEU A 53 0.57 -16.47 -15.15
N PHE A 54 -0.75 -16.54 -14.92
CA PHE A 54 -1.42 -17.78 -14.48
C PHE A 54 -1.34 -18.90 -15.51
N GLY A 55 -1.29 -18.58 -16.80
CA GLY A 55 -1.12 -19.56 -17.89
C GLY A 55 0.30 -20.08 -18.08
N LYS A 56 1.31 -19.50 -17.41
CA LYS A 56 2.70 -19.92 -17.50
C LYS A 56 3.00 -21.09 -16.57
N LYS A 57 3.93 -21.96 -16.97
CA LYS A 57 4.44 -23.04 -16.10
C LYS A 57 5.21 -22.42 -14.93
N PRO A 58 4.95 -22.84 -13.68
CA PRO A 58 5.71 -22.35 -12.53
C PRO A 58 7.16 -22.88 -12.60
N MET A 59 8.11 -21.98 -12.54
CA MET A 59 9.51 -22.31 -12.25
C MET A 59 9.78 -21.94 -10.80
N VAL A 60 10.21 -22.88 -10.00
CA VAL A 60 10.35 -22.75 -8.57
C VAL A 60 11.80 -22.90 -8.19
N ALA A 61 12.38 -21.87 -7.58
CA ALA A 61 13.75 -21.91 -7.06
C ALA A 61 13.81 -22.60 -5.67
N GLY A 62 12.68 -22.64 -4.93
CA GLY A 62 12.63 -23.29 -3.61
C GLY A 62 11.19 -23.42 -3.06
N GLY A 63 10.92 -24.48 -2.29
CA GLY A 63 9.62 -24.72 -1.69
C GLY A 63 9.17 -23.64 -0.69
N ALA A 64 10.12 -23.06 0.07
CA ALA A 64 9.85 -21.98 1.00
C ALA A 64 9.34 -20.72 0.29
N GLN A 65 9.91 -20.39 -0.88
CA GLN A 65 9.50 -19.24 -1.68
C GLN A 65 8.01 -19.32 -2.08
N MET A 66 7.54 -20.52 -2.46
CA MET A 66 6.12 -20.74 -2.78
C MET A 66 5.22 -20.48 -1.57
N ALA A 67 5.59 -21.02 -0.42
CA ALA A 67 4.83 -20.85 0.82
C ALA A 67 4.70 -19.37 1.18
N PHE A 68 5.76 -18.59 1.02
CA PHE A 68 5.71 -17.14 1.28
C PHE A 68 4.86 -16.37 0.26
N ALA A 69 4.81 -16.78 -1.01
CA ALA A 69 3.90 -16.17 -1.99
C ALA A 69 2.43 -16.40 -1.63
N TYR A 70 2.06 -17.61 -1.20
CA TYR A 70 0.70 -17.89 -0.72
C TYR A 70 0.39 -17.18 0.60
N ALA A 71 1.33 -17.17 1.54
CA ALA A 71 1.17 -16.45 2.82
C ALA A 71 0.97 -14.95 2.59
N TYR A 72 1.74 -14.34 1.68
CA TYR A 72 1.58 -12.94 1.29
C TYR A 72 0.15 -12.63 0.87
N ILE A 73 -0.34 -13.29 -0.17
CA ILE A 73 -1.69 -12.98 -0.68
C ILE A 73 -2.79 -13.29 0.34
N ALA A 74 -2.66 -14.38 1.11
CA ALA A 74 -3.63 -14.75 2.13
C ALA A 74 -3.71 -13.70 3.25
N LEU A 75 -2.57 -13.19 3.75
CA LEU A 75 -2.54 -12.16 4.78
C LEU A 75 -3.06 -10.82 4.26
N ILE A 76 -2.70 -10.42 3.04
CA ILE A 76 -3.22 -9.17 2.46
C ILE A 76 -4.75 -9.24 2.29
N ILE A 77 -5.30 -10.34 1.76
CA ILE A 77 -6.76 -10.53 1.67
C ILE A 77 -7.40 -10.49 3.06
N THR A 78 -6.78 -11.13 4.06
CA THR A 78 -7.28 -11.09 5.44
C THR A 78 -7.31 -9.66 5.98
N ALA A 79 -6.29 -8.84 5.71
CA ALA A 79 -6.28 -7.43 6.09
C ALA A 79 -7.45 -6.67 5.47
N VAL A 80 -7.75 -6.89 4.16
CA VAL A 80 -8.90 -6.28 3.48
C VAL A 80 -10.22 -6.73 4.09
N VAL A 81 -10.37 -8.00 4.44
CA VAL A 81 -11.57 -8.53 5.12
C VAL A 81 -11.74 -7.85 6.49
N PHE A 82 -10.70 -7.75 7.30
CA PHE A 82 -10.76 -7.11 8.62
C PHE A 82 -11.10 -5.61 8.50
N PHE A 83 -10.57 -4.94 7.48
CA PHE A 83 -10.91 -3.55 7.17
C PHE A 83 -12.41 -3.40 6.81
N ALA A 84 -12.93 -4.27 5.94
CA ALA A 84 -14.33 -4.26 5.52
C ALA A 84 -15.29 -4.60 6.68
N LEU A 85 -14.87 -5.47 7.59
CA LEU A 85 -15.59 -5.79 8.83
C LEU A 85 -15.50 -4.68 9.90
N ARG A 86 -14.78 -3.58 9.60
CA ARG A 86 -14.59 -2.42 10.49
C ARG A 86 -13.95 -2.76 11.83
N GLN A 87 -13.03 -3.74 11.81
CA GLN A 87 -12.26 -4.16 12.98
C GLN A 87 -11.20 -3.10 13.37
N ASP A 88 -10.39 -3.40 14.34
CA ASP A 88 -9.34 -2.50 14.81
C ASP A 88 -8.33 -2.17 13.70
N LEU A 89 -8.13 -0.88 13.44
CA LEU A 89 -7.23 -0.39 12.40
C LEU A 89 -5.77 -0.83 12.66
N LEU A 90 -5.39 -0.91 13.93
CA LEU A 90 -4.07 -1.38 14.33
C LEU A 90 -3.87 -2.86 13.96
N VAL A 91 -4.89 -3.71 14.18
CA VAL A 91 -4.84 -5.13 13.79
C VAL A 91 -4.77 -5.26 12.26
N VAL A 92 -5.52 -4.45 11.51
CA VAL A 92 -5.47 -4.42 10.04
C VAL A 92 -4.05 -4.13 9.57
N LEU A 93 -3.40 -3.11 10.15
CA LEU A 93 -2.03 -2.75 9.79
C LEU A 93 -1.02 -3.84 10.17
N PHE A 94 -1.15 -4.48 11.33
CA PHE A 94 -0.27 -5.61 11.69
C PHE A 94 -0.42 -6.79 10.73
N ILE A 95 -1.64 -7.14 10.32
CA ILE A 95 -1.85 -8.21 9.33
C ILE A 95 -1.22 -7.82 7.99
N LEU A 96 -1.41 -6.57 7.55
CA LEU A 96 -0.78 -6.03 6.35
C LEU A 96 0.75 -6.11 6.44
N PHE A 97 1.32 -5.71 7.59
CA PHE A 97 2.74 -5.78 7.92
C PHE A 97 3.29 -7.19 7.76
N PHE A 98 2.70 -8.18 8.43
CA PHE A 98 3.14 -9.57 8.31
C PHE A 98 3.00 -10.10 6.88
N GLY A 99 1.97 -9.66 6.17
CA GLY A 99 1.81 -9.96 4.75
C GLY A 99 2.99 -9.43 3.94
N SER A 100 3.26 -8.13 4.01
CA SER A 100 4.33 -7.48 3.25
C SER A 100 5.72 -8.03 3.58
N LEU A 101 5.96 -8.50 4.83
CA LEU A 101 7.20 -9.18 5.22
C LEU A 101 7.41 -10.54 4.53
N CYS A 102 6.35 -11.21 4.10
CA CYS A 102 6.49 -12.51 3.41
C CYS A 102 7.29 -12.40 2.11
N LEU A 103 7.22 -11.26 1.40
CA LEU A 103 7.94 -11.08 0.14
C LEU A 103 9.46 -11.06 0.33
N PRO A 104 10.05 -10.18 1.16
CA PRO A 104 11.48 -10.16 1.37
C PRO A 104 12.00 -11.46 2.00
N ILE A 105 11.26 -12.09 2.91
CA ILE A 105 11.65 -13.38 3.49
C ILE A 105 11.66 -14.47 2.40
N GLY A 106 10.67 -14.49 1.53
CA GLY A 106 10.63 -15.39 0.38
C GLY A 106 11.79 -15.18 -0.58
N ALA A 107 12.18 -13.93 -0.84
CA ALA A 107 13.34 -13.59 -1.66
C ALA A 107 14.66 -14.02 -1.02
N LEU A 108 14.80 -13.87 0.30
CA LEU A 108 15.98 -14.26 1.05
C LEU A 108 16.12 -15.79 1.20
N SER A 109 15.04 -16.55 1.04
CA SER A 109 15.06 -18.02 1.12
C SER A 109 15.73 -18.69 -0.09
N VAL A 110 16.02 -17.94 -1.15
CA VAL A 110 16.60 -18.43 -2.40
C VAL A 110 18.07 -18.07 -2.47
N LYS A 111 18.89 -18.98 -3.02
CA LYS A 111 20.34 -18.79 -3.19
C LYS A 111 20.69 -17.94 -4.44
N SER A 112 19.93 -16.90 -4.72
CA SER A 112 20.19 -15.97 -5.82
C SER A 112 20.70 -14.64 -5.26
N PRO A 113 21.90 -14.18 -5.63
CA PRO A 113 22.45 -12.92 -5.13
C PRO A 113 21.51 -11.73 -5.38
N TYR A 114 20.93 -11.64 -6.58
CA TYR A 114 20.00 -10.54 -6.93
C TYR A 114 18.74 -10.55 -6.08
N SER A 115 18.16 -11.73 -5.83
CA SER A 115 16.99 -11.88 -4.96
C SER A 115 17.32 -11.49 -3.52
N GLN A 116 18.48 -11.89 -3.01
CA GLN A 116 18.92 -11.55 -1.65
C GLN A 116 19.15 -10.04 -1.50
N PHE A 117 19.85 -9.39 -2.44
CA PHE A 117 20.01 -7.93 -2.42
C PHE A 117 18.66 -7.21 -2.51
N GLY A 118 17.74 -7.69 -3.37
CA GLY A 118 16.39 -7.16 -3.47
C GLY A 118 15.61 -7.33 -2.16
N GLY A 119 15.70 -8.50 -1.51
CA GLY A 119 15.10 -8.78 -0.21
C GLY A 119 15.59 -7.84 0.90
N HIS A 120 16.90 -7.62 1.00
CA HIS A 120 17.46 -6.67 1.96
C HIS A 120 16.99 -5.23 1.71
N ARG A 121 16.92 -4.79 0.45
CA ARG A 121 16.40 -3.45 0.10
C ARG A 121 14.91 -3.32 0.44
N GLU A 122 14.11 -4.35 0.20
CA GLU A 122 12.68 -4.36 0.57
C GLU A 122 12.51 -4.27 2.09
N LEU A 123 13.33 -4.97 2.88
CA LEU A 123 13.30 -4.84 4.34
C LEU A 123 13.66 -3.44 4.82
N LEU A 124 14.63 -2.77 4.19
CA LEU A 124 14.96 -1.38 4.51
C LEU A 124 13.82 -0.42 4.14
N GLN A 125 13.18 -0.62 3.00
CA GLN A 125 12.03 0.14 2.56
C GLN A 125 10.86 -0.05 3.52
N PHE A 126 10.60 -1.28 3.92
CA PHE A 126 9.62 -1.67 4.91
C PHE A 126 9.87 -0.95 6.25
N LEU A 127 11.10 -0.98 6.76
CA LEU A 127 11.48 -0.28 7.98
C LEU A 127 11.30 1.25 7.87
N ALA A 128 11.32 1.82 6.67
CA ALA A 128 11.10 3.24 6.46
C ALA A 128 9.65 3.66 6.64
N TYR A 129 8.68 2.92 6.09
CA TYR A 129 7.28 3.35 6.10
C TYR A 129 6.43 2.77 7.23
N GLU A 130 6.73 1.58 7.72
CA GLU A 130 5.91 0.90 8.71
C GLU A 130 5.75 1.68 10.03
N PRO A 131 6.81 2.26 10.62
CA PRO A 131 6.65 3.06 11.84
C PRO A 131 5.71 4.25 11.64
N ILE A 132 5.69 4.86 10.44
CA ILE A 132 4.79 5.97 10.14
C ILE A 132 3.34 5.49 10.12
N LEU A 133 3.07 4.35 9.46
CA LEU A 133 1.72 3.76 9.40
C LEU A 133 1.20 3.40 10.80
N LEU A 134 2.02 2.72 11.61
CA LEU A 134 1.63 2.31 12.97
C LEU A 134 1.39 3.51 13.88
N LEU A 135 2.28 4.51 13.86
CA LEU A 135 2.13 5.70 14.68
C LEU A 135 0.93 6.56 14.25
N ALA A 136 0.60 6.60 12.95
CA ALA A 136 -0.54 7.35 12.43
C ALA A 136 -1.90 6.85 12.95
N VAL A 137 -1.98 5.61 13.43
CA VAL A 137 -3.22 5.09 14.06
C VAL A 137 -3.52 5.81 15.38
N ILE A 138 -2.49 6.25 16.11
CA ILE A 138 -2.66 6.87 17.44
C ILE A 138 -3.51 8.15 17.36
N PRO A 139 -3.17 9.17 16.54
CA PRO A 139 -3.98 10.39 16.44
C PRO A 139 -5.38 10.11 15.89
N ILE A 140 -5.54 9.12 14.99
CA ILE A 140 -6.84 8.69 14.50
C ILE A 140 -7.68 8.13 15.65
N ALA A 141 -7.11 7.23 16.46
CA ALA A 141 -7.79 6.61 17.61
C ALA A 141 -8.13 7.63 18.70
N LEU A 142 -7.25 8.60 18.95
CA LEU A 142 -7.49 9.68 19.92
C LEU A 142 -8.71 10.53 19.53
N LYS A 143 -8.86 10.87 18.25
CA LYS A 143 -10.01 11.65 17.77
C LYS A 143 -11.28 10.82 17.60
N ALA A 144 -11.18 9.58 17.13
CA ALA A 144 -12.33 8.70 16.91
C ALA A 144 -12.84 8.01 18.19
N GLY A 145 -12.13 8.13 19.31
CA GLY A 145 -12.48 7.47 20.58
C GLY A 145 -12.16 5.97 20.62
N GLY A 146 -11.14 5.52 19.88
CA GLY A 146 -10.64 4.14 19.94
C GLY A 146 -10.11 3.64 18.59
N PHE A 147 -9.48 2.46 18.62
CA PHE A 147 -8.85 1.84 17.46
C PHE A 147 -9.81 1.23 16.41
N PRO A 148 -11.05 0.76 16.78
CA PRO A 148 -11.96 0.18 15.80
C PRO A 148 -12.36 1.19 14.72
N ILE A 149 -12.28 0.77 13.46
CA ILE A 149 -12.75 1.55 12.29
C ILE A 149 -14.22 1.94 12.46
N ALA A 150 -15.02 1.08 13.12
CA ALA A 150 -16.42 1.39 13.44
C ALA A 150 -16.61 2.70 14.22
N ASN A 151 -15.63 3.09 15.05
CA ASN A 151 -15.68 4.34 15.82
C ASN A 151 -15.51 5.56 14.92
N ILE A 152 -14.68 5.47 13.87
CA ILE A 152 -14.53 6.53 12.87
C ILE A 152 -15.87 6.81 12.17
N PHE A 153 -16.61 5.76 11.82
CA PHE A 153 -17.95 5.89 11.24
C PHE A 153 -18.98 6.44 12.22
N LYS A 154 -18.84 6.17 13.52
CA LYS A 154 -19.71 6.72 14.58
C LYS A 154 -19.40 8.18 14.86
N TYR A 155 -18.14 8.58 14.79
CA TYR A 155 -17.70 9.96 14.99
C TYR A 155 -18.38 10.93 14.02
N GLY A 156 -18.58 10.50 12.77
CA GLY A 156 -19.43 11.18 11.78
C GLY A 156 -18.95 12.57 11.31
N GLN A 157 -17.81 13.02 11.80
CA GLN A 157 -17.17 14.28 11.38
C GLN A 157 -15.89 13.98 10.60
N PRO A 158 -15.48 14.89 9.68
CA PRO A 158 -14.25 14.71 8.94
C PRO A 158 -13.03 14.80 9.88
N LEU A 159 -12.14 13.81 9.79
CA LEU A 159 -10.89 13.80 10.56
C LEU A 159 -9.82 14.69 9.94
N LEU A 160 -9.87 14.91 8.62
CA LEU A 160 -8.85 15.66 7.87
C LEU A 160 -8.53 17.04 8.44
N PRO A 161 -9.48 17.89 8.85
CA PRO A 161 -9.17 19.22 9.40
C PRO A 161 -8.35 19.17 10.69
N HIS A 162 -8.51 18.11 11.49
CA HIS A 162 -7.79 17.93 12.76
C HIS A 162 -6.51 17.09 12.59
N LEU A 163 -6.41 16.28 11.54
CA LEU A 163 -5.33 15.31 11.32
C LEU A 163 -4.59 15.54 10.00
N TRP A 164 -4.61 16.77 9.46
CA TRP A 164 -3.96 17.08 8.18
C TRP A 164 -2.46 16.83 8.20
N ILE A 165 -1.80 17.01 9.35
CA ILE A 165 -0.36 16.73 9.52
C ILE A 165 -0.10 15.23 9.42
N THR A 166 -0.90 14.40 10.10
CA THR A 166 -0.83 12.94 10.00
C THR A 166 -1.17 12.47 8.59
N PHE A 167 -2.11 13.12 7.91
CA PHE A 167 -2.44 12.82 6.52
C PHE A 167 -1.24 13.02 5.59
N ILE A 168 -0.47 14.11 5.75
CA ILE A 168 0.77 14.34 5.00
C ILE A 168 1.81 13.25 5.29
N ALA A 169 1.97 12.84 6.55
CA ALA A 169 2.88 11.74 6.90
C ALA A 169 2.45 10.42 6.25
N LEU A 170 1.16 10.13 6.19
CA LEU A 170 0.63 8.95 5.48
C LEU A 170 0.83 9.03 3.97
N LEU A 171 0.80 10.22 3.36
CA LEU A 171 1.16 10.39 1.95
C LEU A 171 2.63 10.03 1.70
N ILE A 172 3.54 10.39 2.62
CA ILE A 172 4.96 9.99 2.52
C ILE A 172 5.08 8.46 2.59
N ALA A 173 4.40 7.81 3.54
CA ALA A 173 4.39 6.36 3.64
C ALA A 173 3.79 5.71 2.38
N LEU A 174 2.69 6.26 1.85
CA LEU A 174 2.05 5.77 0.62
C LEU A 174 3.00 5.81 -0.58
N ALA A 175 3.79 6.90 -0.75
CA ALA A 175 4.77 7.01 -1.83
C ALA A 175 5.79 5.87 -1.79
N ILE A 176 6.26 5.51 -0.59
CA ILE A 176 7.22 4.43 -0.39
C ILE A 176 6.57 3.06 -0.69
N VAL A 177 5.39 2.80 -0.14
CA VAL A 177 4.67 1.51 -0.35
C VAL A 177 4.27 1.32 -1.81
N MET A 178 3.83 2.37 -2.48
CA MET A 178 3.50 2.31 -3.92
C MET A 178 4.72 2.16 -4.82
N ARG A 179 5.93 2.12 -4.23
CA ARG A 179 7.19 2.01 -4.98
C ARG A 179 7.33 3.10 -6.03
N LYS A 180 6.95 4.33 -5.65
CA LYS A 180 7.00 5.51 -6.49
C LYS A 180 8.23 6.36 -6.20
N SER A 181 8.76 7.04 -7.22
CA SER A 181 9.75 8.09 -7.05
C SER A 181 9.22 9.14 -6.02
N PRO A 182 10.04 9.79 -5.19
CA PRO A 182 11.49 9.97 -5.33
C PRO A 182 12.36 8.90 -4.67
N PHE A 183 11.80 7.86 -4.10
CA PHE A 183 12.57 6.89 -3.33
C PHE A 183 13.13 5.76 -4.22
N ASP A 184 14.32 5.27 -3.83
CA ASP A 184 14.93 4.11 -4.50
C ASP A 184 14.14 2.84 -4.19
N ILE A 185 13.89 2.03 -5.21
CA ILE A 185 12.95 0.92 -5.16
C ILE A 185 13.72 -0.40 -5.11
N SER A 186 13.25 -1.32 -4.26
CA SER A 186 13.80 -2.68 -4.14
C SER A 186 13.57 -3.55 -5.37
N GLY A 187 12.49 -3.31 -6.09
CA GLY A 187 12.10 -4.05 -7.29
C GLY A 187 11.76 -3.12 -8.43
N SER A 188 12.71 -2.92 -9.35
CA SER A 188 12.48 -2.09 -10.52
C SER A 188 11.72 -2.83 -11.62
N GLU A 189 10.68 -2.19 -12.15
CA GLU A 189 10.01 -2.63 -13.37
C GLU A 189 10.77 -2.20 -14.65
N HIS A 190 11.75 -1.30 -14.52
CA HIS A 190 12.51 -0.74 -15.64
C HIS A 190 13.93 -1.30 -15.71
N ALA A 191 14.35 -1.68 -16.90
CA ALA A 191 15.63 -2.35 -17.14
C ALA A 191 16.89 -1.48 -16.85
N HIS A 192 16.72 -0.18 -16.70
CA HIS A 192 17.82 0.76 -16.46
C HIS A 192 18.11 1.00 -14.96
N GLN A 193 17.45 0.28 -14.08
CA GLN A 193 17.67 0.39 -12.63
C GLN A 193 18.69 -0.66 -12.17
N GLU A 194 19.39 -0.36 -11.08
CA GLU A 194 20.52 -1.15 -10.57
C GLU A 194 20.18 -2.62 -10.27
N LEU A 195 18.93 -2.92 -9.86
CA LEU A 195 18.47 -4.28 -9.60
C LEU A 195 17.14 -4.52 -10.36
N VAL A 196 17.25 -5.17 -11.51
CA VAL A 196 16.09 -5.54 -12.31
C VAL A 196 15.22 -6.53 -11.53
N ARG A 197 13.99 -6.14 -11.23
CA ARG A 197 12.98 -6.88 -10.47
C ARG A 197 13.35 -7.28 -9.04
N GLY A 198 14.54 -7.06 -8.55
CA GLY A 198 14.97 -7.22 -7.16
C GLY A 198 14.30 -8.38 -6.41
N VAL A 199 13.42 -8.07 -5.46
CA VAL A 199 12.73 -9.04 -4.61
C VAL A 199 11.91 -10.09 -5.39
N VAL A 200 11.39 -9.75 -6.56
CA VAL A 200 10.52 -10.65 -7.37
C VAL A 200 11.27 -11.36 -8.50
N THR A 201 12.59 -11.25 -8.58
CA THR A 201 13.41 -11.82 -9.67
C THR A 201 13.19 -13.32 -9.86
N GLU A 202 13.14 -14.08 -8.78
CA GLU A 202 13.02 -15.55 -8.81
C GLU A 202 11.55 -16.04 -8.76
N PHE A 203 10.59 -15.12 -8.60
CA PHE A 203 9.18 -15.50 -8.68
C PHE A 203 8.72 -15.55 -10.13
N SER A 204 8.12 -16.65 -10.54
CA SER A 204 7.68 -16.85 -11.92
C SER A 204 6.25 -17.41 -12.01
N GLY A 205 5.64 -17.24 -13.18
CA GLY A 205 4.32 -17.79 -13.49
C GLY A 205 3.25 -17.41 -12.45
N PRO A 206 2.48 -18.39 -11.94
CA PRO A 206 1.37 -18.13 -11.01
C PRO A 206 1.80 -17.43 -9.71
N TYR A 207 3.00 -17.71 -9.19
CA TYR A 207 3.48 -17.06 -7.96
C TYR A 207 3.70 -15.56 -8.14
N LEU A 208 4.25 -15.15 -9.29
CA LEU A 208 4.35 -13.73 -9.63
C LEU A 208 2.97 -13.09 -9.82
N ALA A 209 2.01 -13.82 -10.39
CA ALA A 209 0.63 -13.34 -10.53
C ALA A 209 -0.01 -13.08 -9.16
N LEU A 210 0.20 -13.96 -8.16
CA LEU A 210 -0.29 -13.77 -6.80
C LEU A 210 0.32 -12.52 -6.14
N ILE A 211 1.61 -12.28 -6.37
CA ILE A 211 2.30 -11.10 -5.84
C ILE A 211 1.73 -9.82 -6.49
N GLU A 212 1.55 -9.80 -7.80
CA GLU A 212 0.96 -8.64 -8.49
C GLU A 212 -0.47 -8.36 -8.00
N LEU A 213 -1.29 -9.39 -7.81
CA LEU A 213 -2.62 -9.25 -7.21
C LEU A 213 -2.53 -8.71 -5.78
N GLY A 214 -1.59 -9.21 -4.97
CA GLY A 214 -1.37 -8.74 -3.61
C GLY A 214 -1.04 -7.24 -3.57
N HIS A 215 -0.18 -6.75 -4.47
CA HIS A 215 0.12 -5.33 -4.59
C HIS A 215 -1.13 -4.48 -4.95
N TRP A 216 -2.06 -5.03 -5.76
CA TRP A 216 -3.31 -4.33 -6.06
C TRP A 216 -4.20 -4.22 -4.82
N TYR A 217 -4.31 -5.31 -4.03
CA TYR A 217 -5.03 -5.30 -2.76
C TYR A 217 -4.41 -4.30 -1.76
N GLU A 218 -3.09 -4.34 -1.60
CA GLU A 218 -2.34 -3.47 -0.70
C GLU A 218 -2.54 -1.99 -1.04
N MET A 219 -2.39 -1.62 -2.31
CA MET A 219 -2.60 -0.26 -2.80
C MET A 219 -4.02 0.24 -2.48
N VAL A 220 -5.05 -0.53 -2.80
CA VAL A 220 -6.44 -0.13 -2.56
C VAL A 220 -6.75 -0.05 -1.07
N LEU A 221 -6.20 -0.96 -0.25
CA LEU A 221 -6.36 -0.92 1.21
C LEU A 221 -5.77 0.36 1.80
N LEU A 222 -4.55 0.74 1.41
CA LEU A 222 -3.92 1.97 1.87
C LEU A 222 -4.67 3.22 1.41
N LEU A 223 -5.15 3.26 0.16
CA LEU A 223 -6.00 4.34 -0.33
C LEU A 223 -7.32 4.41 0.44
N SER A 224 -7.88 3.26 0.83
CA SER A 224 -9.09 3.21 1.66
C SER A 224 -8.85 3.75 3.07
N ILE A 225 -7.66 3.50 3.65
CA ILE A 225 -7.25 4.09 4.94
C ILE A 225 -7.17 5.62 4.83
N LEU A 226 -6.60 6.17 3.75
CA LEU A 226 -6.60 7.62 3.51
C LEU A 226 -8.03 8.15 3.32
N GLY A 227 -8.91 7.38 2.69
CA GLY A 227 -10.32 7.72 2.56
C GLY A 227 -11.05 7.85 3.90
N LEU A 228 -10.60 7.15 4.97
CA LEU A 228 -11.20 7.27 6.32
C LEU A 228 -11.10 8.68 6.91
N PHE A 229 -10.18 9.52 6.42
CA PHE A 229 -10.05 10.91 6.88
C PHE A 229 -11.24 11.80 6.55
N TRP A 230 -12.12 11.34 5.65
CA TRP A 230 -13.35 12.07 5.32
C TRP A 230 -14.56 11.14 5.30
N VAL A 231 -14.84 10.49 6.38
CA VAL A 231 -16.05 9.66 6.51
C VAL A 231 -17.14 10.48 7.19
N THR A 232 -18.03 11.06 6.39
CA THR A 232 -19.24 11.78 6.86
C THR A 232 -20.47 11.15 6.26
N GLY A 233 -21.56 11.10 7.02
CA GLY A 233 -22.79 10.41 6.57
C GLY A 233 -23.40 10.99 5.28
N SER A 234 -23.31 12.32 5.07
CA SER A 234 -23.89 13.01 3.91
C SER A 234 -22.95 13.14 2.72
N LEU A 235 -21.63 13.21 2.94
CA LEU A 235 -20.63 13.49 1.92
C LEU A 235 -19.63 12.34 1.77
N TRP A 236 -20.09 11.10 1.81
CA TRP A 236 -19.26 9.89 1.70
C TRP A 236 -18.42 9.84 0.40
N TRP A 237 -18.88 10.46 -0.69
CA TRP A 237 -18.17 10.53 -1.97
C TRP A 237 -16.86 11.34 -1.87
N LEU A 238 -16.71 12.27 -0.91
CA LEU A 238 -15.45 12.97 -0.67
C LEU A 238 -14.34 12.04 -0.19
N SER A 239 -14.68 10.98 0.54
CA SER A 239 -13.71 9.93 0.90
C SER A 239 -13.06 9.31 -0.34
N ILE A 240 -13.85 9.05 -1.38
CA ILE A 240 -13.36 8.52 -2.66
C ILE A 240 -12.48 9.57 -3.37
N ILE A 241 -12.90 10.84 -3.38
CA ILE A 241 -12.11 11.91 -4.00
C ILE A 241 -10.76 12.07 -3.29
N ILE A 242 -10.72 12.02 -1.96
CA ILE A 242 -9.47 12.11 -1.20
C ILE A 242 -8.55 10.92 -1.50
N ALA A 243 -9.10 9.70 -1.54
CA ALA A 243 -8.33 8.51 -1.88
C ALA A 243 -7.75 8.60 -3.30
N LEU A 244 -8.58 8.95 -4.30
CA LEU A 244 -8.13 9.11 -5.69
C LEU A 244 -7.21 10.31 -5.88
N GLY A 245 -7.47 11.41 -5.15
CA GLY A 245 -6.61 12.60 -5.14
C GLY A 245 -5.23 12.29 -4.57
N SER A 246 -5.16 11.53 -3.48
CA SER A 246 -3.91 11.06 -2.89
C SER A 246 -3.12 10.19 -3.88
N TRP A 247 -3.79 9.25 -4.53
CA TRP A 247 -3.18 8.43 -5.58
C TRP A 247 -2.67 9.28 -6.76
N PHE A 248 -3.44 10.27 -7.20
CA PHE A 248 -3.04 11.16 -8.30
C PHE A 248 -1.86 12.06 -7.92
N ILE A 249 -1.82 12.56 -6.68
CA ILE A 249 -0.67 13.30 -6.15
C ILE A 249 0.61 12.43 -6.21
N MET A 250 0.51 11.16 -5.80
CA MET A 250 1.66 10.24 -5.87
C MET A 250 2.12 10.01 -7.30
N LEU A 251 1.20 9.95 -8.27
CA LEU A 251 1.53 9.83 -9.68
C LEU A 251 2.28 11.07 -10.20
N ILE A 252 1.86 12.27 -9.80
CA ILE A 252 2.55 13.52 -10.16
C ILE A 252 3.95 13.54 -9.53
N VAL A 253 4.06 13.22 -8.24
CA VAL A 253 5.33 13.16 -7.51
C VAL A 253 6.31 12.21 -8.20
N ASP A 254 5.85 11.04 -8.63
CA ASP A 254 6.64 10.04 -9.33
C ASP A 254 7.22 10.56 -10.66
N ASN A 255 6.47 11.38 -11.38
CA ASN A 255 6.90 11.89 -12.70
C ASN A 255 7.76 13.17 -12.64
N ILE A 256 7.70 13.93 -11.53
CA ILE A 256 8.43 15.20 -11.40
C ILE A 256 9.78 15.01 -10.70
N ASN A 257 9.85 14.08 -9.74
CA ASN A 257 11.02 13.98 -8.88
C ASN A 257 12.09 13.02 -9.44
N ALA A 258 13.36 13.42 -9.25
CA ALA A 258 14.50 12.54 -9.40
C ALA A 258 14.54 11.53 -8.25
N ARG A 259 15.23 10.40 -8.45
CA ARG A 259 15.34 9.35 -7.43
C ARG A 259 16.37 9.70 -6.38
N LEU A 260 15.99 9.45 -5.13
CA LEU A 260 16.85 9.54 -3.97
C LEU A 260 17.37 8.15 -3.59
N THR A 261 18.55 8.10 -3.00
CA THR A 261 19.13 6.84 -2.50
C THR A 261 18.34 6.29 -1.30
N TRP A 262 18.46 4.99 -1.03
CA TRP A 262 17.79 4.33 0.10
C TRP A 262 18.12 4.97 1.47
N SER A 263 19.34 5.47 1.65
CA SER A 263 19.75 6.14 2.89
C SER A 263 19.03 7.48 3.09
N TRP A 264 18.78 8.24 2.02
CA TRP A 264 17.96 9.44 2.06
C TRP A 264 16.49 9.13 2.29
N MET A 265 15.96 8.05 1.69
CA MET A 265 14.61 7.57 1.95
C MET A 265 14.39 7.33 3.44
N LEU A 266 15.27 6.58 4.09
CA LEU A 266 15.15 6.27 5.53
C LEU A 266 15.22 7.53 6.39
N LYS A 267 16.21 8.41 6.14
CA LYS A 267 16.36 9.69 6.85
C LYS A 267 15.13 10.59 6.70
N PHE A 268 14.58 10.67 5.49
CA PHE A 268 13.40 11.48 5.20
C PHE A 268 12.14 10.89 5.84
N ALA A 269 11.92 9.59 5.70
CA ALA A 269 10.77 8.90 6.28
C ALA A 269 10.75 9.05 7.82
N TRP A 270 11.87 8.83 8.48
CA TRP A 270 11.95 8.96 9.94
C TRP A 270 12.00 10.42 10.38
N GLY A 271 12.84 11.25 9.73
CA GLY A 271 12.97 12.65 10.08
C GLY A 271 11.70 13.48 9.83
N ALA A 272 11.06 13.31 8.68
CA ALA A 272 9.83 14.03 8.36
C ALA A 272 8.58 13.23 8.77
N GLY A 273 8.45 11.95 8.35
CA GLY A 273 7.24 11.17 8.55
C GLY A 273 6.90 10.96 10.03
N ILE A 274 7.84 10.45 10.82
CA ILE A 274 7.60 10.20 12.26
C ILE A 274 7.42 11.52 13.02
N SER A 275 8.24 12.55 12.73
CA SER A 275 8.13 13.83 13.41
C SER A 275 6.81 14.55 13.15
N LEU A 276 6.27 14.47 11.93
CA LEU A 276 4.94 15.00 11.61
C LEU A 276 3.85 14.31 12.43
N VAL A 277 3.86 12.98 12.52
CA VAL A 277 2.87 12.25 13.34
C VAL A 277 3.01 12.62 14.82
N ALA A 278 4.23 12.65 15.34
CA ALA A 278 4.49 13.03 16.74
C ALA A 278 4.02 14.45 17.04
N LEU A 279 4.27 15.40 16.13
CA LEU A 279 3.78 16.77 16.23
C LEU A 279 2.25 16.82 16.30
N ASN A 280 1.56 16.06 15.45
CA ASN A 280 0.09 16.02 15.46
C ASN A 280 -0.45 15.46 16.79
N ILE A 281 0.18 14.40 17.33
CA ILE A 281 -0.19 13.84 18.64
C ILE A 281 -0.02 14.90 19.75
N LEU A 282 1.08 15.65 19.75
CA LEU A 282 1.32 16.72 20.71
C LEU A 282 0.26 17.82 20.60
N LEU A 283 -0.08 18.28 19.40
CA LEU A 283 -1.09 19.31 19.19
C LEU A 283 -2.48 18.88 19.65
N ILE A 284 -2.85 17.61 19.45
CA ILE A 284 -4.12 17.05 19.96
C ILE A 284 -4.12 17.05 21.50
N ASN A 285 -3.03 16.60 22.14
CA ASN A 285 -2.94 16.56 23.60
C ASN A 285 -2.94 17.96 24.25
N LEU A 286 -2.45 18.97 23.54
CA LEU A 286 -2.50 20.37 23.97
C LEU A 286 -3.85 21.04 23.71
N GLY A 287 -4.81 20.33 23.09
CA GLY A 287 -6.15 20.87 22.76
C GLY A 287 -6.14 21.93 21.65
N LEU A 288 -5.08 21.99 20.85
CA LEU A 288 -4.94 22.94 19.76
C LEU A 288 -5.55 22.42 18.43
N MET A 289 -5.93 21.13 18.38
CA MET A 289 -6.54 20.48 17.22
C MET A 289 -7.67 19.54 17.61
#